data_007c5aaf972c6592ea01f2dd8f92dbd5
#
_entry.id   007c5aaf972c6592ea01f2dd8f92dbd5
#
_cell.length_a   1.000
_cell.length_b   1.000
_cell.length_c   1.000
_cell.angle_alpha   90.00
_cell.angle_beta   90.00
_cell.angle_gamma   90.00
#
_symmetry.space_group_name_H-M   'P 1'
#
loop_
_entity.id
_entity.type
_entity.pdbx_description
1 polymer ?
#
loop_
_entity_poly.entity_id
_entity_poly.type
_entity_poly.pdbx_seq_one_letter_code
_entity_poly.pdbx_strand_id
1 'polypeptide(L)'
;MLKINLKQLEAFVATAEFSSFTKASEELFLTQSTVSSHISALESALDIRLIQRSARQRVMLTKEGEQVYREAREILERCQALQELKNQSQENQLVIGASSVPGQCLMP
;
A
#
# COMPACT_ATOMS: atom_id res chain seq x y z
N MET A 1 14.17 -12.67 -3.26
CA MET A 1 14.05 -11.31 -2.75
C MET A 1 12.99 -10.55 -3.53
N LEU A 2 12.27 -9.68 -2.84
CA LEU A 2 11.16 -8.96 -3.47
C LEU A 2 11.67 -7.90 -4.43
N LYS A 3 11.01 -7.79 -5.57
CA LYS A 3 11.26 -6.72 -6.53
C LYS A 3 10.30 -5.57 -6.36
N ILE A 4 9.27 -5.76 -5.54
CA ILE A 4 8.30 -4.72 -5.26
C ILE A 4 8.52 -4.18 -3.86
N ASN A 5 7.96 -3.00 -3.59
CA ASN A 5 8.04 -2.42 -2.26
C ASN A 5 6.72 -1.72 -1.93
N LEU A 6 6.60 -1.32 -0.66
CA LEU A 6 5.34 -0.76 -0.16
C LEU A 6 5.02 0.58 -0.79
N LYS A 7 6.04 1.37 -1.13
CA LYS A 7 5.79 2.66 -1.76
C LYS A 7 5.15 2.50 -3.13
N GLN A 8 5.59 1.50 -3.87
CA GLN A 8 4.97 1.18 -5.16
C GLN A 8 3.51 0.78 -4.97
N LEU A 9 3.24 -0.03 -3.96
CA LEU A 9 1.88 -0.47 -3.69
C LEU A 9 1.00 0.70 -3.25
N GLU A 10 1.54 1.57 -2.41
CA GLU A 10 0.80 2.75 -1.97
C GLU A 10 0.45 3.65 -3.15
N ALA A 11 1.42 3.89 -4.03
CA ALA A 11 1.18 4.73 -5.19
C ALA A 11 0.10 4.14 -6.08
N PHE A 12 0.17 2.84 -6.33
CA PHE A 12 -0.80 2.19 -7.19
C PHE A 12 -2.20 2.18 -6.57
N VAL A 13 -2.30 1.82 -5.30
CA VAL A 13 -3.60 1.76 -4.63
C VAL A 13 -4.24 3.14 -4.58
N ALA A 14 -3.47 4.17 -4.24
CA ALA A 14 -4.01 5.52 -4.17
C ALA A 14 -4.50 5.97 -5.54
N THR A 15 -3.71 5.71 -6.58
CA THR A 15 -4.09 6.10 -7.94
C THR A 15 -5.37 5.38 -8.36
N ALA A 16 -5.49 4.12 -8.02
CA ALA A 16 -6.68 3.36 -8.35
C ALA A 16 -7.90 3.86 -7.60
N GLU A 17 -7.74 4.16 -6.31
CA GLU A 17 -8.86 4.61 -5.49
C GLU A 17 -9.38 5.97 -5.93
N PHE A 18 -8.48 6.88 -6.26
CA PHE A 18 -8.90 8.22 -6.70
C PHE A 18 -9.14 8.29 -8.19
N SER A 19 -8.78 7.26 -8.93
CA SER A 19 -8.85 7.25 -10.39
C SER A 19 -8.14 8.47 -10.99
N SER A 20 -7.05 8.89 -10.36
CA SER A 20 -6.38 10.13 -10.73
C SER A 20 -4.95 10.13 -10.19
N PHE A 21 -4.00 10.39 -11.09
CA PHE A 21 -2.61 10.58 -10.67
C PHE A 21 -2.45 11.86 -9.85
N THR A 22 -3.18 12.89 -10.23
CA THR A 22 -3.11 14.15 -9.53
C THR A 22 -3.54 14.03 -8.08
N LYS A 23 -4.70 13.43 -7.88
CA LYS A 23 -5.20 13.29 -6.52
C LYS A 23 -4.34 12.34 -5.69
N ALA A 24 -3.85 11.27 -6.31
CA ALA A 24 -2.99 10.35 -5.61
C ALA A 24 -1.71 11.05 -5.16
N SER A 25 -1.13 11.87 -6.03
CA SER A 25 0.10 12.56 -5.67
C SER A 25 -0.14 13.54 -4.53
N GLU A 26 -1.28 14.21 -4.53
CA GLU A 26 -1.60 15.13 -3.45
C GLU A 26 -1.76 14.41 -2.13
N GLU A 27 -2.45 13.28 -2.14
CA GLU A 27 -2.68 12.53 -0.92
C GLU A 27 -1.39 11.94 -0.36
N LEU A 28 -0.46 11.59 -1.23
CA LEU A 28 0.79 10.97 -0.80
C LEU A 28 1.91 11.99 -0.61
N PHE A 29 1.64 13.26 -0.89
CA PHE A 29 2.64 14.32 -0.79
C PHE A 29 3.83 14.05 -1.70
N LEU A 30 3.52 13.59 -2.92
CA LEU A 30 4.51 13.29 -3.94
C LEU A 30 4.18 14.06 -5.22
N THR A 31 5.13 14.09 -6.14
CA THR A 31 4.84 14.63 -7.48
C THR A 31 4.15 13.56 -8.30
N GLN A 32 3.45 13.99 -9.35
CA GLN A 32 2.80 13.04 -10.25
C GLN A 32 3.82 12.14 -10.92
N SER A 33 4.97 12.67 -11.29
CA SER A 33 5.98 11.86 -11.94
C SER A 33 6.54 10.80 -10.99
N THR A 34 6.64 11.11 -9.69
CA THR A 34 7.07 10.13 -8.73
C THR A 34 6.05 9.00 -8.58
N VAL A 35 4.77 9.37 -8.51
CA VAL A 35 3.71 8.36 -8.44
C VAL A 35 3.73 7.48 -9.68
N SER A 36 3.82 8.10 -10.84
CA SER A 36 3.87 7.37 -12.10
C SER A 36 5.07 6.43 -12.16
N SER A 37 6.21 6.91 -11.68
CA SER A 37 7.43 6.13 -11.64
C SER A 37 7.29 4.88 -10.76
N HIS A 38 6.68 5.05 -9.59
CA HIS A 38 6.43 3.93 -8.69
C HIS A 38 5.55 2.88 -9.36
N ILE A 39 4.51 3.33 -10.04
CA ILE A 39 3.58 2.41 -10.69
C ILE A 39 4.25 1.71 -11.88
N SER A 40 5.04 2.45 -12.65
CA SER A 40 5.79 1.83 -13.75
C SER A 40 6.76 0.77 -13.25
N ALA A 41 7.43 1.06 -12.14
CA ALA A 41 8.35 0.10 -11.55
C ALA A 41 7.59 -1.14 -11.07
N LEU A 42 6.40 -0.95 -10.52
CA LEU A 42 5.57 -2.08 -10.08
C LEU A 42 5.15 -2.92 -11.28
N GLU A 43 4.73 -2.28 -12.35
CA GLU A 43 4.37 -3.00 -13.58
C GLU A 43 5.55 -3.81 -14.10
N SER A 44 6.73 -3.22 -14.09
CA SER A 44 7.92 -3.92 -14.54
C SER A 44 8.26 -5.11 -13.65
N ALA A 45 8.17 -4.90 -12.35
CA ALA A 45 8.52 -5.95 -11.40
C ALA A 45 7.59 -7.14 -11.52
N LEU A 46 6.31 -6.90 -11.77
CA LEU A 46 5.32 -7.95 -11.90
C LEU A 46 5.16 -8.45 -13.34
N ASP A 47 5.71 -7.71 -14.29
CA ASP A 47 5.56 -8.00 -15.72
C ASP A 47 4.08 -8.05 -16.09
N ILE A 48 3.32 -7.09 -15.56
CA ILE A 48 1.87 -7.00 -15.77
C ILE A 48 1.53 -5.54 -16.01
N ARG A 49 0.66 -5.28 -16.98
CA ARG A 49 0.14 -3.93 -17.17
C ARG A 49 -1.01 -3.72 -16.21
N LEU A 50 -0.90 -2.73 -15.36
CA LEU A 50 -1.88 -2.48 -14.31
C LEU A 50 -2.91 -1.43 -14.71
N ILE A 51 -2.51 -0.45 -15.53
CA ILE A 51 -3.36 0.67 -15.89
C ILE A 51 -3.59 0.66 -17.39
N GLN A 52 -4.83 0.87 -17.81
CA GLN A 52 -5.17 0.92 -19.22
C GLN A 52 -4.66 2.21 -19.83
N ARG A 53 -3.96 2.07 -20.96
CA ARG A 53 -3.35 3.23 -21.62
C ARG A 53 -4.35 4.03 -22.44
N SER A 54 -5.44 3.41 -22.83
CA SER A 54 -6.42 4.08 -23.68
C SER A 54 -7.31 5.02 -22.90
N ALA A 55 -7.31 4.95 -21.60
CA ALA A 55 -8.11 5.84 -20.76
C ALA A 55 -7.55 7.25 -20.84
N ARG A 56 -8.40 8.21 -21.15
CA ARG A 56 -7.95 9.57 -21.35
C ARG A 56 -8.06 10.44 -20.13
N GLN A 57 -9.20 10.40 -19.49
CA GLN A 57 -9.49 11.38 -18.45
C GLN A 57 -9.42 10.83 -17.07
N ARG A 58 -9.48 9.52 -16.93
CA ARG A 58 -9.32 8.93 -15.62
C ARG A 58 -8.63 7.61 -15.74
N VAL A 59 -8.02 7.27 -14.63
CA VAL A 59 -7.28 6.03 -14.54
C VAL A 59 -8.24 4.85 -14.49
N MET A 60 -8.01 3.89 -15.36
CA MET A 60 -8.77 2.66 -15.37
C MET A 60 -7.81 1.50 -15.27
N LEU A 61 -8.17 0.52 -14.49
CA LEU A 61 -7.32 -0.64 -14.27
C LEU A 61 -7.57 -1.69 -15.34
N THR A 62 -6.52 -2.41 -15.68
CA THR A 62 -6.68 -3.62 -16.46
C THR A 62 -7.31 -4.69 -15.58
N LYS A 63 -7.69 -5.80 -16.19
CA LYS A 63 -8.21 -6.93 -15.43
C LYS A 63 -7.19 -7.40 -14.41
N GLU A 64 -5.95 -7.51 -14.84
CA GLU A 64 -4.86 -7.88 -13.93
C GLU A 64 -4.63 -6.80 -12.89
N GLY A 65 -4.79 -5.54 -13.29
CA GLY A 65 -4.64 -4.43 -12.37
C GLY A 65 -5.65 -4.48 -11.23
N GLU A 66 -6.88 -4.87 -11.53
CA GLU A 66 -7.89 -5.01 -10.48
C GLU A 66 -7.51 -6.10 -9.48
N GLN A 67 -6.97 -7.18 -9.97
CA GLN A 67 -6.54 -8.26 -9.11
C GLN A 67 -5.37 -7.81 -8.22
N VAL A 68 -4.40 -7.14 -8.81
CA VAL A 68 -3.28 -6.62 -8.06
C VAL A 68 -3.74 -5.57 -7.05
N TYR A 69 -4.71 -4.76 -7.42
CA TYR A 69 -5.25 -3.76 -6.52
C TYR A 69 -5.80 -4.41 -5.24
N ARG A 70 -6.57 -5.46 -5.39
CA ARG A 70 -7.14 -6.14 -4.22
C ARG A 70 -6.05 -6.72 -3.34
N GLU A 71 -5.05 -7.34 -3.96
CA GLU A 71 -3.94 -7.90 -3.19
C GLU A 71 -3.11 -6.82 -2.51
N ALA A 72 -2.80 -5.77 -3.26
CA ALA A 72 -2.00 -4.68 -2.71
C ALA A 72 -2.70 -4.00 -1.55
N ARG A 73 -4.00 -3.81 -1.68
CA ARG A 73 -4.78 -3.20 -0.63
C ARG A 73 -4.75 -4.03 0.64
N GLU A 74 -4.87 -5.33 0.49
CA GLU A 74 -4.80 -6.23 1.62
C GLU A 74 -3.43 -6.17 2.29
N ILE A 75 -2.38 -6.12 1.50
CA ILE A 75 -1.03 -6.01 2.04
C ILE A 75 -0.87 -4.73 2.85
N LEU A 76 -1.38 -3.61 2.32
CA LEU A 76 -1.28 -2.34 3.02
C LEU A 76 -2.09 -2.33 4.30
N GLU A 77 -3.25 -2.96 4.30
CA GLU A 77 -4.05 -3.08 5.50
C GLU A 77 -3.34 -3.88 6.57
N ARG A 78 -2.64 -4.93 6.16
CA ARG A 78 -1.84 -5.72 7.08
C ARG A 78 -0.69 -4.91 7.66
N CYS A 79 -0.07 -4.08 6.84
CA CYS A 79 0.99 -3.21 7.31
C CYS A 79 0.47 -2.21 8.32
N GLN A 80 -0.71 -1.68 8.09
CA GLN A 80 -1.31 -0.75 9.03
C GLN A 80 -1.64 -1.43 10.35
N ALA A 81 -2.17 -2.64 10.28
CA ALA A 81 -2.43 -3.41 11.49
C ALA A 81 -1.16 -3.64 12.28
N LEU A 82 -0.06 -3.88 11.57
CA LEU A 82 1.22 -4.07 12.20
C LEU A 82 1.66 -2.82 12.95
N GLN A 83 1.46 -1.66 12.35
CA GLN A 83 1.78 -0.40 13.00
C GLN A 83 0.93 -0.17 14.24
N GLU A 84 -0.32 -0.57 14.17
CA GLU A 84 -1.23 -0.39 15.29
C GLU A 84 -0.93 -1.30 16.46
N LEU A 85 -0.25 -2.40 16.22
CA LEU A 85 0.16 -3.28 17.32
C LEU A 85 1.04 -2.55 18.31
N LYS A 86 1.87 -1.64 17.83
CA LYS A 86 2.73 -0.88 18.71
C LYS A 86 1.91 -0.04 19.68
N ASN A 87 0.86 0.60 19.17
CA ASN A 87 -0.01 1.41 20.01
C ASN A 87 -0.76 0.55 21.01
N GLN A 88 -1.26 -0.60 20.60
CA GLN A 88 -1.96 -1.50 21.47
C GLN A 88 -1.03 -2.04 22.56
N SER A 89 0.19 -2.36 22.18
CA SER A 89 1.17 -2.83 23.14
C SER A 89 1.44 -1.81 24.22
N GLN A 90 1.57 -0.54 23.82
CA GLN A 90 1.80 0.52 24.80
C GLN A 90 0.61 0.69 25.73
N GLU A 91 -0.59 0.60 25.20
CA GLU A 91 -1.78 0.69 26.01
C GLU A 91 -1.87 -0.48 26.99
N ASN A 92 -1.55 -1.66 26.50
CA ASN A 92 -1.58 -2.85 27.33
C ASN A 92 -0.58 -2.76 28.47
N GLN A 93 0.60 -2.22 28.17
CA GLN A 93 1.61 -2.06 29.18
C GLN A 93 1.16 -1.14 30.29
N LEU A 94 0.46 -0.07 29.92
CA LEU A 94 -0.05 0.87 30.89
C LEU A 94 -1.11 0.24 31.78
N VAL A 95 -1.94 -0.58 31.18
CA VAL A 95 -3.06 -1.16 31.90
C VAL A 95 -2.61 -2.33 32.74
N ILE A 96 -1.89 -3.22 32.16
CA ILE A 96 -1.57 -4.48 32.80
C ILE A 96 -0.29 -4.40 33.60
N GLY A 97 0.63 -3.69 33.08
CA GLY A 97 1.95 -3.65 33.68
C GLY A 97 2.66 -4.96 33.61
N ALA A 98 2.05 -5.94 33.08
CA ALA A 98 2.68 -7.24 33.07
C ALA A 98 2.41 -7.94 31.78
N SER A 99 2.89 -8.78 31.60
CA SER A 99 2.59 -9.57 30.61
C SER A 99 3.11 -9.76 29.47
N SER A 100 3.04 -9.96 29.57
CA SER A 100 3.25 -10.27 28.79
C SER A 100 3.41 -10.57 27.87
N VAL A 101 3.56 -10.79 27.44
CA VAL A 101 3.60 -11.09 26.61
C VAL A 101 3.83 -11.32 25.84
N PRO A 102 4.00 -11.61 25.66
CA PRO A 102 4.19 -11.83 24.89
C PRO A 102 4.21 -12.11 24.12
N GLY A 103 4.25 -12.36 24.10
CA GLY A 103 4.30 -12.50 23.79
C GLY A 103 4.18 -12.57 22.94
N GLN A 104 4.38 -12.68 22.79
CA GLN A 104 4.28 -12.59 22.41
C GLN A 104 4.55 -12.31 21.56
N CYS A 105 4.94 -12.46 21.29
CA CYS A 105 5.16 -12.10 20.78
C CYS A 105 5.38 -11.73 20.02
N LEU A 106 5.62 -11.89 19.58
CA LEU A 106 5.70 -11.39 19.33
C LEU A 106 5.86 -10.64 19.20
N MET A 107 6.09 -10.67 19.20
CA MET A 107 6.01 -9.92 19.55
C MET A 107 6.36 -9.31 19.97
N PRO A 108 6.53 -9.22 20.10
CA PRO A 108 6.86 -8.67 20.66
C PRO A 108 7.14 -8.46 21.09
#